data_9ef0f175df14ad775203f845cb640511
#
_entry.id   9ef0f175df14ad775203f845cb640511
#
_cell.length_a   1.000
_cell.length_b   1.000
_cell.length_c   1.000
_cell.angle_alpha   90.00
_cell.angle_beta   90.00
_cell.angle_gamma   90.00
#
_symmetry.space_group_name_H-M   'P 1'
#
loop_
_entity.id
_entity.type
_entity.pdbx_description
1 polymer ?
#
loop_
_entity_poly.entity_id
_entity_poly.type
_entity_poly.pdbx_seq_one_letter_code
_entity_poly.pdbx_strand_id
1 'polypeptide(L)'
;DIYDIDEKVKNVRIPRLILQPIVENALYHGIIPKGEEGDIYINAKQKEDKLVITVKDTGIGASEERISEVLSKKSQSFGLKSTLDRISKYYSNKVSYKISSEVGYYFEVEIYIPLEELKYE
;
A
#
# COMPACT_ATOMS: atom_id res chain seq x y z
N ASP A 1 8.71 10.69 5.05
CA ASP A 1 8.16 9.34 5.29
C ASP A 1 8.46 8.91 6.71
N ILE A 2 7.52 8.23 7.33
CA ILE A 2 7.66 7.73 8.70
C ILE A 2 7.56 6.21 8.65
N TYR A 3 8.60 5.54 9.17
CA TYR A 3 8.69 4.08 9.12
C TYR A 3 8.51 3.46 10.51
N ASP A 4 7.74 2.38 10.57
CA ASP A 4 7.56 1.58 11.76
C ASP A 4 7.63 0.10 11.35
N ILE A 5 8.79 -0.51 11.58
CA ILE A 5 9.08 -1.88 11.14
C ILE A 5 9.21 -2.80 12.34
N ASP A 6 8.37 -3.82 12.41
CA ASP A 6 8.42 -4.84 13.45
C ASP A 6 9.73 -5.61 13.35
N GLU A 7 10.41 -5.82 14.49
CA GLU A 7 11.64 -6.59 14.57
C GLU A 7 11.52 -7.98 13.94
N LYS A 8 10.35 -8.60 14.04
CA LYS A 8 10.11 -9.94 13.50
C LYS A 8 10.25 -10.01 11.98
N VAL A 9 10.11 -8.89 11.29
CA VAL A 9 10.12 -8.85 9.84
C VAL A 9 11.23 -8.00 9.25
N LYS A 10 12.16 -7.52 10.07
CA LYS A 10 13.20 -6.60 9.59
C LYS A 10 14.14 -7.22 8.56
N ASN A 11 14.27 -8.54 8.53
CA ASN A 11 15.15 -9.25 7.59
C ASN A 11 14.39 -9.74 6.35
N VAL A 12 13.12 -9.42 6.22
CA VAL A 12 12.34 -9.74 5.02
C VAL A 12 12.80 -8.85 3.87
N ARG A 13 13.00 -9.45 2.71
CA ARG A 13 13.37 -8.71 1.51
C ARG A 13 12.16 -8.56 0.61
N ILE A 14 11.83 -7.31 0.29
CA ILE A 14 10.76 -6.98 -0.65
C ILE A 14 11.37 -6.13 -1.75
N PRO A 15 11.23 -6.51 -3.02
CA PRO A 15 11.78 -5.71 -4.11
C PRO A 15 11.27 -4.28 -4.06
N ARG A 16 12.20 -3.33 -4.15
CA ARG A 16 11.87 -1.90 -4.11
C ARG A 16 10.84 -1.52 -5.17
N LEU A 17 10.98 -2.09 -6.37
CA LEU A 17 10.08 -1.79 -7.48
C LEU A 17 8.63 -2.23 -7.24
N ILE A 18 8.39 -3.05 -6.22
CA ILE A 18 7.06 -3.52 -5.87
C ILE A 18 6.36 -2.53 -4.95
N LEU A 19 7.07 -1.99 -3.94
CA LEU A 19 6.46 -1.10 -2.96
C LEU A 19 6.51 0.37 -3.36
N GLN A 20 7.55 0.78 -4.08
CA GLN A 20 7.72 2.19 -4.46
C GLN A 20 6.49 2.79 -5.13
N PRO A 21 5.80 2.12 -6.06
CA PRO A 21 4.59 2.70 -6.67
C PRO A 21 3.47 2.96 -5.67
N ILE A 22 3.38 2.19 -4.58
CA ILE A 22 2.38 2.44 -3.53
C ILE A 22 2.70 3.75 -2.80
N VAL A 23 3.97 3.95 -2.47
CA VAL A 23 4.43 5.17 -1.80
C VAL A 23 4.27 6.38 -2.73
N GLU A 24 4.59 6.22 -4.01
CA GLU A 24 4.40 7.28 -5.00
C GLU A 24 2.92 7.64 -5.15
N ASN A 25 2.03 6.64 -5.11
CA ASN A 25 0.59 6.87 -5.13
C ASN A 25 0.17 7.76 -3.95
N ALA A 26 0.67 7.47 -2.76
CA ALA A 26 0.39 8.27 -1.57
C ALA A 26 0.85 9.72 -1.75
N LEU A 27 2.04 9.91 -2.31
CA LEU A 27 2.58 11.25 -2.54
C LEU A 27 1.80 12.02 -3.60
N TYR A 28 1.66 11.45 -4.81
CA TYR A 28 1.11 12.16 -5.97
C TYR A 28 -0.41 12.26 -5.98
N HIS A 29 -1.11 11.32 -5.38
CA HIS A 29 -2.58 11.33 -5.34
C HIS A 29 -3.16 11.70 -3.98
N GLY A 30 -2.34 11.70 -2.94
CA GLY A 30 -2.76 12.06 -1.59
C GLY A 30 -2.20 13.39 -1.11
N ILE A 31 -0.91 13.45 -0.88
CA ILE A 31 -0.25 14.60 -0.23
C ILE A 31 -0.20 15.83 -1.11
N ILE A 32 0.33 15.69 -2.34
CA ILE A 32 0.49 16.84 -3.24
C ILE A 32 -0.83 17.52 -3.57
N PRO A 33 -1.90 16.79 -3.94
CA PRO A 33 -3.19 17.43 -4.24
C PRO A 33 -3.79 18.19 -3.08
N LYS A 34 -3.46 17.85 -1.83
CA LYS A 34 -3.98 18.52 -0.66
C LYS A 34 -3.45 19.95 -0.53
N GLY A 35 -2.26 20.23 -1.06
CA GLY A 35 -1.69 21.57 -1.08
C GLY A 35 -1.12 22.04 0.24
N GLU A 36 -0.95 21.16 1.20
CA GLU A 36 -0.34 21.47 2.50
C GLU A 36 0.56 20.33 2.92
N GLU A 37 1.33 20.53 3.98
CA GLU A 37 2.21 19.47 4.49
C GLU A 37 1.42 18.26 4.92
N GLY A 38 2.01 17.09 4.73
CA GLY A 38 1.42 15.84 5.15
C GLY A 38 2.47 14.78 5.37
N ASP A 39 2.03 13.64 5.88
CA ASP A 39 2.89 12.54 6.23
C ASP A 39 2.51 11.27 5.49
N ILE A 40 3.52 10.44 5.23
CA ILE A 40 3.35 9.10 4.71
C ILE A 40 3.91 8.14 5.75
N TYR A 41 3.07 7.24 6.25
CA TYR A 41 3.44 6.24 7.24
C TYR A 41 3.58 4.89 6.55
N ILE A 42 4.70 4.24 6.78
CA ILE A 42 4.98 2.92 6.21
C ILE A 42 5.24 1.96 7.37
N ASN A 43 4.37 0.99 7.53
CA ASN A 43 4.47 0.00 8.60
C ASN A 43 4.65 -1.39 8.02
N ALA A 44 5.40 -2.23 8.70
CA ALA A 44 5.51 -3.64 8.37
C ALA A 44 5.45 -4.44 9.67
N LYS A 45 4.49 -5.35 9.76
CA LYS A 45 4.24 -6.16 10.95
C LYS A 45 3.99 -7.60 10.56
N GLN A 46 4.32 -8.52 11.48
CA GLN A 46 3.87 -9.88 11.37
C GLN A 46 2.55 -10.02 12.13
N LYS A 47 1.55 -10.54 11.46
CA LYS A 47 0.26 -10.84 12.07
C LYS A 47 -0.11 -12.27 11.70
N GLU A 48 -0.05 -13.16 12.68
CA GLU A 48 -0.24 -14.60 12.47
C GLU A 48 0.75 -15.13 11.44
N ASP A 49 0.29 -15.72 10.35
CA ASP A 49 1.13 -16.28 9.30
C ASP A 49 1.35 -15.32 8.12
N LYS A 50 1.14 -14.04 8.34
CA LYS A 50 1.24 -13.03 7.29
C LYS A 50 2.12 -11.86 7.67
N LEU A 51 2.76 -11.31 6.65
CA LEU A 51 3.35 -9.97 6.73
C LEU A 51 2.27 -8.98 6.32
N VAL A 52 2.04 -7.96 7.14
CA VAL A 52 1.11 -6.88 6.82
C VAL A 52 1.92 -5.60 6.59
N ILE A 53 1.86 -5.11 5.37
CA ILE A 53 2.50 -3.84 5.01
C ILE A 53 1.39 -2.80 4.87
N THR A 54 1.56 -1.69 5.57
CA THR A 54 0.59 -0.60 5.54
C THR A 54 1.26 0.67 5.03
N VAL A 55 0.65 1.30 4.04
CA VAL A 55 1.06 2.62 3.57
C VAL A 55 -0.13 3.56 3.74
N LYS A 56 0.03 4.53 4.61
CA LYS A 56 -1.02 5.50 4.94
C LYS A 56 -0.51 6.91 4.69
N ASP A 57 -1.31 7.72 4.00
CA ASP A 57 -1.01 9.13 3.82
C ASP A 57 -2.07 10.01 4.50
N THR A 58 -1.69 11.22 4.86
CA THR A 58 -2.60 12.22 5.43
C THR A 58 -3.05 13.23 4.38
N GLY A 59 -3.23 12.77 3.16
CA GLY A 59 -3.61 13.60 2.03
C GLY A 59 -5.11 13.84 1.90
N ILE A 60 -5.57 13.97 0.66
CA ILE A 60 -6.98 14.32 0.39
C ILE A 60 -7.95 13.18 0.69
N GLY A 61 -7.45 11.94 0.82
CA GLY A 61 -8.34 10.79 0.96
C GLY A 61 -9.14 10.50 -0.29
N ALA A 62 -10.07 9.56 -0.20
CA ALA A 62 -10.93 9.20 -1.31
C ALA A 62 -12.26 8.66 -0.77
N SER A 63 -13.34 8.94 -1.48
CA SER A 63 -14.65 8.36 -1.18
C SER A 63 -14.69 6.89 -1.55
N GLU A 64 -15.65 6.15 -1.02
CA GLU A 64 -15.87 4.75 -1.38
C GLU A 64 -16.10 4.60 -2.88
N GLU A 65 -16.83 5.53 -3.48
CA GLU A 65 -17.07 5.54 -4.92
C GLU A 65 -15.77 5.69 -5.71
N ARG A 66 -14.90 6.60 -5.27
CA ARG A 66 -13.61 6.82 -5.92
C ARG A 66 -12.71 5.59 -5.79
N ILE A 67 -12.71 4.96 -4.62
CA ILE A 67 -11.93 3.74 -4.39
C ILE A 67 -12.42 2.62 -5.33
N SER A 68 -13.72 2.41 -5.43
CA SER A 68 -14.29 1.43 -6.35
C SER A 68 -13.89 1.70 -7.80
N GLU A 69 -13.93 2.96 -8.19
CA GLU A 69 -13.56 3.39 -9.54
C GLU A 69 -12.09 3.08 -9.84
N VAL A 70 -11.21 3.42 -8.92
CA VAL A 70 -9.77 3.19 -9.05
C VAL A 70 -9.44 1.69 -9.12
N LEU A 71 -10.18 0.87 -8.39
CA LEU A 71 -9.99 -0.58 -8.37
C LEU A 71 -10.71 -1.32 -9.49
N SER A 72 -11.52 -0.64 -10.28
CA SER A 72 -12.25 -1.28 -11.37
C SER A 72 -11.30 -1.66 -12.51
N LYS A 73 -11.67 -2.73 -13.24
CA LYS A 73 -10.89 -3.19 -14.41
C LYS A 73 -10.91 -2.19 -15.54
N LYS A 74 -11.83 -1.22 -15.51
CA LYS A 74 -11.95 -0.19 -16.53
C LYS A 74 -11.02 0.99 -16.29
N SER A 75 -10.39 1.05 -15.13
CA SER A 75 -9.42 2.08 -14.85
C SER A 75 -8.18 1.84 -15.69
N GLN A 76 -7.86 2.78 -16.56
CA GLN A 76 -6.68 2.71 -17.42
C GLN A 76 -5.47 3.40 -16.81
N SER A 77 -5.60 3.86 -15.59
CA SER A 77 -4.47 4.52 -14.94
C SER A 77 -3.41 3.50 -14.54
N PHE A 78 -2.16 3.88 -14.65
CA PHE A 78 -1.03 3.12 -14.11
C PHE A 78 -1.05 3.23 -12.58
N GLY A 79 -2.24 3.11 -12.03
CA GLY A 79 -2.44 3.43 -10.67
C GLY A 79 -2.36 2.24 -9.73
N LEU A 80 -3.05 2.42 -8.64
CA LEU A 80 -3.03 1.51 -7.51
C LEU A 80 -3.43 0.08 -7.89
N LYS A 81 -4.47 -0.09 -8.71
CA LYS A 81 -4.94 -1.42 -9.10
C LYS A 81 -3.87 -2.22 -9.85
N SER A 82 -3.21 -1.60 -10.82
CA SER A 82 -2.09 -2.21 -11.55
C SER A 82 -0.98 -2.65 -10.62
N THR A 83 -0.64 -1.80 -9.67
CA THR A 83 0.41 -2.07 -8.70
C THR A 83 0.05 -3.24 -7.80
N LEU A 84 -1.18 -3.26 -7.29
CA LEU A 84 -1.67 -4.34 -6.43
C LEU A 84 -1.71 -5.67 -7.19
N ASP A 85 -2.13 -5.65 -8.45
CA ASP A 85 -2.11 -6.85 -9.30
C ASP A 85 -0.69 -7.37 -9.52
N ARG A 86 0.25 -6.47 -9.73
CA ARG A 86 1.67 -6.85 -9.89
C ARG A 86 2.24 -7.48 -8.63
N ILE A 87 1.92 -6.91 -7.48
CA ILE A 87 2.34 -7.46 -6.19
C ILE A 87 1.76 -8.85 -6.02
N SER A 88 0.48 -9.02 -6.32
CA SER A 88 -0.17 -10.32 -6.19
C SER A 88 0.50 -11.37 -7.07
N LYS A 89 0.79 -11.04 -8.33
CA LYS A 89 1.46 -11.97 -9.25
C LYS A 89 2.86 -12.34 -8.76
N TYR A 90 3.58 -11.39 -8.19
CA TYR A 90 4.92 -11.64 -7.68
C TYR A 90 4.91 -12.67 -6.54
N TYR A 91 3.85 -12.69 -5.74
CA TYR A 91 3.70 -13.61 -4.61
C TYR A 91 2.67 -14.70 -4.88
N SER A 92 2.71 -15.27 -6.07
CA SER A 92 1.91 -16.46 -6.47
C SER A 92 0.40 -16.27 -6.37
N ASN A 93 -0.07 -15.05 -6.54
CA ASN A 93 -1.49 -14.67 -6.43
C ASN A 93 -2.10 -14.98 -5.05
N LYS A 94 -1.26 -14.96 -4.01
CA LYS A 94 -1.69 -15.23 -2.64
C LYS A 94 -1.78 -13.97 -1.78
N VAL A 95 -1.65 -12.81 -2.39
CA VAL A 95 -1.72 -11.53 -1.69
C VAL A 95 -3.15 -11.03 -1.66
N SER A 96 -3.56 -10.52 -0.51
CA SER A 96 -4.82 -9.79 -0.38
C SER A 96 -4.51 -8.37 0.08
N TYR A 97 -5.48 -7.47 -0.03
CA TYR A 97 -5.30 -6.09 0.40
C TYR A 97 -6.62 -5.51 0.89
N LYS A 98 -6.50 -4.44 1.64
CA LYS A 98 -7.64 -3.68 2.15
C LYS A 98 -7.33 -2.19 2.02
N ILE A 99 -8.29 -1.42 1.55
CA ILE A 99 -8.17 0.02 1.45
C ILE A 99 -9.16 0.67 2.39
N SER A 100 -8.67 1.64 3.18
CA SER A 100 -9.48 2.44 4.07
C SER A 100 -9.17 3.91 3.80
N SER A 101 -10.17 4.77 3.88
CA SER A 101 -9.95 6.18 3.62
C SER A 101 -11.07 7.02 4.23
N GLU A 102 -10.73 8.28 4.53
CA GLU A 102 -11.70 9.31 4.89
C GLU A 102 -11.35 10.56 4.12
N VAL A 103 -12.29 11.05 3.34
CA VAL A 103 -12.08 12.25 2.51
C VAL A 103 -11.61 13.42 3.38
N GLY A 104 -10.51 14.04 2.98
CA GLY A 104 -9.91 15.16 3.67
C GLY A 104 -8.93 14.78 4.77
N TYR A 105 -8.82 13.50 5.13
CA TYR A 105 -8.03 13.09 6.28
C TYR A 105 -6.95 12.08 5.98
N TYR A 106 -7.28 10.97 5.32
CA TYR A 106 -6.28 9.92 5.07
C TYR A 106 -6.70 8.95 3.98
N PHE A 107 -5.70 8.24 3.47
CA PHE A 107 -5.86 7.08 2.58
C PHE A 107 -4.88 6.01 3.03
N GLU A 108 -5.34 4.78 3.20
CA GLU A 108 -4.52 3.70 3.73
C GLU A 108 -4.67 2.44 2.88
N VAL A 109 -3.54 1.85 2.51
CA VAL A 109 -3.49 0.56 1.83
C VAL A 109 -2.82 -0.43 2.76
N GLU A 110 -3.50 -1.54 3.06
CA GLU A 110 -2.92 -2.66 3.79
C GLU A 110 -2.74 -3.82 2.83
N ILE A 111 -1.55 -4.40 2.81
CA ILE A 111 -1.20 -5.50 1.92
C ILE A 111 -0.82 -6.69 2.79
N TYR A 112 -1.45 -7.84 2.56
CA TYR A 112 -1.27 -9.06 3.33
C TYR A 112 -0.53 -10.09 2.49
N ILE A 113 0.68 -10.45 2.90
CA ILE A 113 1.53 -11.39 2.17
C ILE A 113 1.81 -12.61 3.06
N PRO A 114 1.47 -13.85 2.62
CA PRO A 114 1.79 -15.04 3.41
C PRO A 114 3.29 -15.13 3.68
N LEU A 115 3.68 -15.46 4.90
CA LEU A 115 5.09 -15.59 5.26
C LEU A 115 5.82 -16.60 4.39
N GLU A 116 5.13 -17.65 3.95
CA GLU A 116 5.71 -18.70 3.09
C GLU A 116 6.19 -18.18 1.74
N GLU A 117 5.66 -17.04 1.29
CA GLU A 117 6.02 -16.43 0.01
C GLU A 117 7.20 -15.46 0.11
N LEU A 118 7.66 -15.18 1.32
CA LEU A 118 8.68 -14.17 1.54
C LEU A 118 10.09 -14.73 1.41
N LYS A 119 11.02 -13.83 1.06
CA LYS A 119 12.45 -14.11 1.05
C LYS A 119 13.12 -13.36 2.18
N TYR A 120 14.17 -13.95 2.72
CA TYR A 120 14.92 -13.38 3.84
C TYR A 120 16.38 -13.19 3.44
N GLU A 121 17.03 -12.26 4.12
CA GLU A 121 18.48 -12.07 3.96
C GLU A 121 19.28 -13.22 4.55
#